data_199bd5bfb4ee8f90d03a43add5cc6542
#
_entry.id   199bd5bfb4ee8f90d03a43add5cc6542
#
_cell.length_a   1.000
_cell.length_b   1.000
_cell.length_c   1.000
_cell.angle_alpha   90.00
_cell.angle_beta   90.00
_cell.angle_gamma   90.00
#
_symmetry.space_group_name_H-M   'P 1'
#
loop_
_entity.id
_entity.type
_entity.pdbx_description
1 polymer ?
#
loop_
_entity_poly.entity_id
_entity_poly.type
_entity_poly.pdbx_seq_one_letter_code
_entity_poly.pdbx_strand_id
1 'polypeptide(L)'
;CLGFTKTLCTSNTEFPKISWQKKLLDFPANLVCQNFGNTYFYYTSCMMNCIYDCEYRYLKGMYPSANIVIFVNIEDIFEELHRMLSEHPVYLCVSYDTDLLAFETMTGYVREWEHFVLEENKRSTYPLKIEIRTKSANVKLFDDLIPDKNIIYAFTLSPQQITKQYEHNTPSLLQRVRCVADAVKKGF
;
A
#
# COMPACT_ATOMS: atom_id res chain seq x y z
N CYS A 1 -20.47 12.63 2.83
CA CYS A 1 -20.46 11.52 1.85
C CYS A 1 -20.39 10.21 2.58
N LEU A 2 -21.31 9.30 2.30
CA LEU A 2 -21.32 7.95 2.87
C LEU A 2 -20.20 7.16 2.20
N GLY A 3 -19.20 6.78 2.95
CA GLY A 3 -18.14 5.90 2.47
C GLY A 3 -18.73 4.58 2.01
N PHE A 4 -18.59 4.27 0.75
CA PHE A 4 -19.03 3.00 0.18
C PHE A 4 -17.83 2.06 0.11
N THR A 5 -18.00 0.85 0.63
CA THR A 5 -17.10 -0.25 0.36
C THR A 5 -17.67 -1.03 -0.82
N LYS A 6 -16.99 -1.04 -1.94
CA LYS A 6 -17.28 -2.01 -3.00
C LYS A 6 -16.53 -3.30 -2.66
N THR A 7 -17.27 -4.33 -2.35
CA THR A 7 -16.74 -5.66 -2.20
C THR A 7 -16.86 -6.34 -3.57
N LEU A 8 -15.76 -6.73 -4.17
CA LEU A 8 -15.76 -7.62 -5.34
C LEU A 8 -16.10 -9.05 -4.94
N CYS A 9 -16.71 -9.21 -3.79
CA CYS A 9 -17.05 -10.46 -3.14
C CYS A 9 -18.56 -10.59 -3.01
N THR A 10 -19.07 -11.78 -3.23
CA THR A 10 -20.49 -12.14 -3.08
C THR A 10 -20.89 -12.46 -1.63
N SER A 11 -20.00 -12.35 -0.65
CA SER A 11 -20.33 -12.62 0.75
C SER A 11 -20.90 -11.37 1.45
N ASN A 12 -22.00 -11.54 2.18
CA ASN A 12 -22.70 -10.51 2.95
C ASN A 12 -21.98 -10.10 4.25
N THR A 13 -20.64 -10.15 4.30
CA THR A 13 -19.90 -9.71 5.48
C THR A 13 -19.78 -8.19 5.48
N GLU A 14 -20.49 -7.53 6.39
CA GLU A 14 -20.27 -6.12 6.67
C GLU A 14 -18.92 -5.94 7.37
N PHE A 15 -17.98 -5.31 6.67
CA PHE A 15 -16.74 -4.87 7.28
C PHE A 15 -16.97 -3.50 7.93
N PRO A 16 -16.51 -3.27 9.17
CA PRO A 16 -16.64 -1.97 9.83
C PRO A 16 -15.71 -0.96 9.14
N LYS A 17 -16.29 -0.13 8.26
CA LYS A 17 -15.60 0.74 7.30
C LYS A 17 -14.75 1.82 7.94
N ILE A 18 -15.31 2.57 8.88
CA ILE A 18 -14.69 3.78 9.45
C ILE A 18 -13.85 3.46 10.69
N SER A 19 -14.33 2.59 11.57
CA SER A 19 -13.60 2.22 12.79
C SER A 19 -12.30 1.46 12.50
N TRP A 20 -12.23 0.78 11.37
CA TRP A 20 -11.07 0.02 10.96
C TRP A 20 -9.95 0.94 10.46
N GLN A 21 -10.26 1.91 9.62
CA GLN A 21 -9.32 2.93 9.16
C GLN A 21 -8.78 3.78 10.33
N LYS A 22 -9.65 4.20 11.23
CA LYS A 22 -9.25 4.96 12.40
C LYS A 22 -8.31 4.16 13.32
N LYS A 23 -8.58 2.87 13.51
CA LYS A 23 -7.68 1.98 14.28
C LYS A 23 -6.32 1.81 13.64
N LEU A 24 -6.25 1.79 12.30
CA LEU A 24 -4.98 1.63 11.57
C LEU A 24 -4.12 2.90 11.65
N LEU A 25 -4.73 4.07 11.62
CA LEU A 25 -4.02 5.34 11.77
C LEU A 25 -3.59 5.59 13.23
N ASP A 26 -4.38 5.13 14.20
CA ASP A 26 -4.08 5.24 15.63
C ASP A 26 -3.07 4.16 16.13
N PHE A 27 -2.70 3.19 15.28
CA PHE A 27 -1.78 2.13 15.65
C PHE A 27 -0.34 2.55 15.35
N PRO A 28 0.51 2.80 16.34
CA PRO A 28 1.92 3.02 16.09
C PRO A 28 2.51 1.73 15.50
N ALA A 29 2.96 1.81 14.26
CA ALA A 29 3.44 0.66 13.49
C ALA A 29 4.70 -0.01 14.09
N ASN A 30 5.35 0.64 15.05
CA ASN A 30 6.48 0.10 15.80
C ASN A 30 6.16 -1.20 16.58
N LEU A 31 4.88 -1.52 16.80
CA LEU A 31 4.47 -2.78 17.43
C LEU A 31 4.42 -3.97 16.47
N VAL A 32 4.31 -3.72 15.16
CA VAL A 32 4.11 -4.76 14.13
C VAL A 32 5.09 -4.68 12.97
N CYS A 33 5.72 -3.52 12.76
CA CYS A 33 6.72 -3.30 11.71
C CYS A 33 7.92 -2.53 12.25
N GLN A 34 9.08 -2.76 11.63
CA GLN A 34 10.24 -1.92 11.88
C GLN A 34 9.96 -0.51 11.35
N ASN A 35 10.08 0.50 12.21
CA ASN A 35 9.78 1.90 11.87
C ASN A 35 10.96 2.67 11.23
N PHE A 36 12.09 2.01 11.03
CA PHE A 36 13.31 2.61 10.44
C PHE A 36 13.75 3.94 11.09
N GLY A 37 13.50 4.10 12.39
CA GLY A 37 13.83 5.30 13.14
C GLY A 37 12.83 6.47 12.99
N ASN A 38 11.68 6.25 12.36
CA ASN A 38 10.63 7.26 12.24
C ASN A 38 9.70 7.20 13.45
N THR A 39 9.57 8.32 14.17
CA THR A 39 8.70 8.40 15.37
C THR A 39 7.22 8.29 15.00
N TYR A 40 6.83 8.93 13.88
CA TYR A 40 5.45 8.98 13.40
C TYR A 40 5.25 8.05 12.21
N PHE A 41 5.46 6.76 12.45
CA PHE A 41 5.27 5.71 11.46
C PHE A 41 3.91 5.02 11.65
N TYR A 42 3.12 5.02 10.58
CA TYR A 42 1.79 4.44 10.54
C TYR A 42 1.65 3.46 9.38
N TYR A 43 0.58 2.70 9.38
CA TYR A 43 0.17 1.93 8.23
C TYR A 43 -1.33 2.04 8.01
N THR A 44 -1.74 1.93 6.78
CA THR A 44 -3.14 1.87 6.35
C THR A 44 -3.29 0.91 5.19
N SER A 45 -4.52 0.57 4.88
CA SER A 45 -4.85 -0.28 3.75
C SER A 45 -6.13 0.20 3.11
N CYS A 46 -6.06 0.57 1.83
CA CYS A 46 -7.23 0.85 1.00
C CYS A 46 -7.81 -0.42 0.35
N MET A 47 -7.20 -1.58 0.62
CA MET A 47 -7.67 -2.89 0.16
C MET A 47 -7.33 -3.97 1.20
N MET A 48 -8.06 -5.07 1.17
CA MET A 48 -7.74 -6.26 1.96
C MET A 48 -7.49 -7.45 1.05
N ASN A 49 -6.62 -8.33 1.52
CA ASN A 49 -6.12 -9.50 0.82
C ASN A 49 -5.30 -9.16 -0.44
N CYS A 50 -4.61 -10.13 -0.96
CA CYS A 50 -3.63 -9.96 -2.02
C CYS A 50 -3.84 -11.04 -3.08
N ILE A 51 -3.62 -10.71 -4.34
CA ILE A 51 -3.68 -11.65 -5.45
C ILE A 51 -2.58 -12.72 -5.39
N TYR A 52 -1.46 -12.40 -4.75
CA TYR A 52 -0.34 -13.32 -4.61
C TYR A 52 -0.61 -14.34 -3.50
N ASP A 53 -0.30 -15.60 -3.76
CA ASP A 53 -0.55 -16.70 -2.84
C ASP A 53 0.75 -17.16 -2.15
N CYS A 54 1.31 -16.27 -1.31
CA CYS A 54 2.51 -16.60 -0.52
C CYS A 54 2.12 -17.46 0.69
N GLU A 55 2.77 -18.63 0.88
CA GLU A 55 2.44 -19.56 1.97
C GLU A 55 2.68 -18.97 3.36
N TYR A 56 3.73 -18.16 3.52
CA TYR A 56 4.10 -17.52 4.78
C TYR A 56 3.29 -16.24 5.08
N ARG A 57 2.31 -15.90 4.25
CA ARG A 57 1.52 -14.68 4.39
C ARG A 57 0.58 -14.77 5.58
N TYR A 58 0.75 -13.87 6.56
CA TYR A 58 -0.13 -13.80 7.74
C TYR A 58 -1.59 -13.44 7.40
N LEU A 59 -1.82 -12.76 6.28
CA LEU A 59 -3.16 -12.39 5.80
C LEU A 59 -4.10 -13.59 5.61
N LYS A 60 -3.57 -14.79 5.31
CA LYS A 60 -4.37 -16.01 5.17
C LYS A 60 -5.10 -16.40 6.45
N GLY A 61 -4.56 -16.02 7.62
CA GLY A 61 -5.16 -16.29 8.92
C GLY A 61 -5.81 -15.09 9.60
N MET A 62 -5.62 -13.89 9.04
CA MET A 62 -6.06 -12.63 9.64
C MET A 62 -7.53 -12.33 9.33
N TYR A 63 -7.97 -12.65 8.14
CA TYR A 63 -9.32 -12.36 7.66
C TYR A 63 -10.14 -13.63 7.46
N PRO A 64 -11.46 -13.59 7.76
CA PRO A 64 -12.33 -14.76 7.64
C PRO A 64 -12.61 -15.16 6.18
N SER A 65 -12.23 -14.33 5.23
CA SER A 65 -12.44 -14.56 3.79
C SER A 65 -11.18 -14.24 3.01
N ALA A 66 -10.92 -15.02 1.94
CA ALA A 66 -9.83 -14.79 0.99
C ALA A 66 -10.23 -13.80 -0.13
N ASN A 67 -11.45 -13.27 -0.10
CA ASN A 67 -11.93 -12.34 -1.13
C ASN A 67 -11.18 -11.01 -1.08
N ILE A 68 -10.90 -10.45 -2.26
CA ILE A 68 -10.34 -9.11 -2.36
C ILE A 68 -11.45 -8.11 -2.00
N VAL A 69 -11.14 -7.22 -1.05
CA VAL A 69 -12.01 -6.11 -0.66
C VAL A 69 -11.34 -4.82 -1.08
N ILE A 70 -12.06 -3.94 -1.73
CA ILE A 70 -11.60 -2.61 -2.15
C ILE A 70 -12.43 -1.58 -1.39
N PHE A 71 -11.77 -0.73 -0.60
CA PHE A 71 -12.41 0.40 0.05
C PHE A 71 -12.45 1.57 -0.93
N VAL A 72 -13.63 2.05 -1.25
CA VAL A 72 -13.83 3.10 -2.26
C VAL A 72 -13.87 4.51 -1.68
N ASN A 73 -13.63 4.64 -0.39
CA ASN A 73 -13.65 5.89 0.36
C ASN A 73 -12.22 6.33 0.75
N ILE A 74 -11.30 6.29 -0.21
CA ILE A 74 -9.90 6.66 0.00
C ILE A 74 -9.76 8.13 0.46
N GLU A 75 -10.71 8.98 0.08
CA GLU A 75 -10.78 10.37 0.47
C GLU A 75 -10.88 10.56 1.98
N ASP A 76 -11.58 9.66 2.70
CA ASP A 76 -11.66 9.71 4.16
C ASP A 76 -10.28 9.52 4.80
N ILE A 77 -9.41 8.69 4.18
CA ILE A 77 -8.02 8.50 4.61
C ILE A 77 -7.23 9.79 4.35
N PHE A 78 -7.43 10.41 3.20
CA PHE A 78 -6.74 11.64 2.82
C PHE A 78 -7.12 12.82 3.72
N GLU A 79 -8.39 12.95 4.10
CA GLU A 79 -8.86 13.97 5.04
C GLU A 79 -8.20 13.79 6.42
N GLU A 80 -8.12 12.55 6.92
CA GLU A 80 -7.48 12.29 8.20
C GLU A 80 -5.97 12.56 8.16
N LEU A 81 -5.29 12.20 7.08
CA LEU A 81 -3.88 12.51 6.88
C LEU A 81 -3.63 14.02 6.83
N HIS A 82 -4.48 14.77 6.14
CA HIS A 82 -4.40 16.23 6.12
C HIS A 82 -4.47 16.82 7.52
N ARG A 83 -5.39 16.31 8.36
CA ARG A 83 -5.51 16.71 9.76
C ARG A 83 -4.24 16.38 10.56
N MET A 84 -3.69 15.16 10.42
CA MET A 84 -2.47 14.74 11.13
C MET A 84 -1.27 15.60 10.74
N LEU A 85 -1.16 15.98 9.46
CA LEU A 85 -0.06 16.78 8.93
C LEU A 85 -0.08 18.25 9.38
N SER A 86 -1.14 18.69 10.06
CA SER A 86 -1.15 19.95 10.77
C SER A 86 -0.44 19.88 12.14
N GLU A 87 -0.28 18.68 12.69
CA GLU A 87 0.24 18.43 14.03
C GLU A 87 1.67 17.87 14.02
N HIS A 88 2.01 16.95 13.08
CA HIS A 88 3.32 16.31 13.00
C HIS A 88 3.57 15.70 11.61
N PRO A 89 4.84 15.39 11.25
CA PRO A 89 5.14 14.66 10.01
C PRO A 89 4.57 13.24 10.07
N VAL A 90 4.27 12.66 8.90
CA VAL A 90 3.75 11.29 8.79
C VAL A 90 4.60 10.47 7.84
N TYR A 91 5.01 9.28 8.28
CA TYR A 91 5.54 8.23 7.42
C TYR A 91 4.53 7.07 7.41
N LEU A 92 3.94 6.80 6.26
CA LEU A 92 2.81 5.89 6.12
C LEU A 92 3.12 4.74 5.17
N CYS A 93 2.98 3.50 5.63
CA CYS A 93 2.90 2.33 4.75
C CYS A 93 1.46 2.16 4.26
N VAL A 94 1.22 2.34 2.94
CA VAL A 94 -0.13 2.38 2.35
C VAL A 94 -0.59 1.06 1.77
N SER A 95 0.27 0.04 1.71
CA SER A 95 -0.01 -1.26 1.10
C SER A 95 0.18 -2.42 2.10
N TYR A 96 -0.21 -2.23 3.36
CA TYR A 96 0.08 -3.20 4.41
C TYR A 96 -0.62 -4.55 4.22
N ASP A 97 -1.91 -4.53 3.84
CA ASP A 97 -2.75 -5.73 3.72
C ASP A 97 -2.92 -6.23 2.28
N THR A 98 -2.18 -5.63 1.33
CA THR A 98 -2.32 -5.94 -0.09
C THR A 98 -1.05 -5.63 -0.87
N ASP A 99 -1.07 -5.83 -2.18
CA ASP A 99 -0.04 -5.35 -3.11
C ASP A 99 -0.70 -4.38 -4.11
N LEU A 100 -0.62 -3.08 -3.84
CA LEU A 100 -1.30 -2.06 -4.65
C LEU A 100 -0.83 -2.05 -6.10
N LEU A 101 0.48 -2.28 -6.36
CA LEU A 101 1.00 -2.30 -7.73
C LEU A 101 0.39 -3.45 -8.55
N ALA A 102 0.07 -4.57 -7.91
CA ALA A 102 -0.57 -5.70 -8.58
C ALA A 102 -2.01 -5.39 -9.01
N PHE A 103 -2.68 -4.47 -8.31
CA PHE A 103 -4.06 -4.07 -8.57
C PHE A 103 -4.18 -2.73 -9.31
N GLU A 104 -3.09 -2.05 -9.62
CA GLU A 104 -3.10 -0.69 -10.15
C GLU A 104 -3.94 -0.53 -11.40
N THR A 105 -3.86 -1.47 -12.34
CA THR A 105 -4.65 -1.41 -13.58
C THR A 105 -6.16 -1.40 -13.33
N MET A 106 -6.58 -1.96 -12.19
CA MET A 106 -8.01 -2.04 -11.83
C MET A 106 -8.45 -0.88 -10.94
N THR A 107 -7.58 -0.43 -10.02
CA THR A 107 -7.96 0.52 -8.97
C THR A 107 -7.46 1.94 -9.22
N GLY A 108 -6.29 2.10 -9.84
CA GLY A 108 -5.62 3.40 -9.96
C GLY A 108 -5.06 3.95 -8.64
N TYR A 109 -5.07 3.17 -7.57
CA TYR A 109 -4.77 3.67 -6.22
C TYR A 109 -3.31 4.11 -6.02
N VAL A 110 -2.36 3.58 -6.77
CA VAL A 110 -0.98 4.06 -6.70
C VAL A 110 -0.89 5.49 -7.23
N ARG A 111 -1.59 5.80 -8.35
CA ARG A 111 -1.67 7.16 -8.92
C ARG A 111 -2.42 8.12 -8.00
N GLU A 112 -3.50 7.67 -7.36
CA GLU A 112 -4.24 8.47 -6.38
C GLU A 112 -3.35 8.85 -5.19
N TRP A 113 -2.60 7.88 -4.65
CA TRP A 113 -1.64 8.14 -3.58
C TRP A 113 -0.51 9.08 -4.02
N GLU A 114 0.05 8.89 -5.21
CA GLU A 114 1.07 9.79 -5.76
C GLU A 114 0.54 11.21 -5.85
N HIS A 115 -0.61 11.39 -6.52
CA HIS A 115 -1.23 12.71 -6.66
C HIS A 115 -1.47 13.37 -5.30
N PHE A 116 -2.02 12.62 -4.36
CA PHE A 116 -2.28 13.13 -3.01
C PHE A 116 -0.97 13.57 -2.31
N VAL A 117 0.07 12.76 -2.33
CA VAL A 117 1.36 13.10 -1.69
C VAL A 117 1.98 14.35 -2.31
N LEU A 118 1.97 14.44 -3.64
CA LEU A 118 2.54 15.58 -4.36
C LEU A 118 1.80 16.88 -4.05
N GLU A 119 0.47 16.86 -4.01
CA GLU A 119 -0.33 18.04 -3.71
C GLU A 119 -0.30 18.38 -2.21
N GLU A 120 -0.39 17.38 -1.34
CA GLU A 120 -0.42 17.59 0.10
C GLU A 120 0.90 18.20 0.60
N ASN A 121 2.03 17.72 0.13
CA ASN A 121 3.35 18.25 0.52
C ASN A 121 3.63 19.69 0.06
N LYS A 122 2.80 20.25 -0.85
CA LYS A 122 2.89 21.67 -1.24
C LYS A 122 2.17 22.59 -0.24
N ARG A 123 1.18 22.09 0.49
CA ARG A 123 0.29 22.90 1.33
C ARG A 123 0.36 22.59 2.82
N SER A 124 0.78 21.38 3.20
CA SER A 124 0.83 20.97 4.60
C SER A 124 2.02 21.54 5.35
N THR A 125 1.85 21.75 6.66
CA THR A 125 2.91 22.25 7.56
C THR A 125 4.02 21.21 7.72
N TYR A 126 3.66 19.94 7.83
CA TYR A 126 4.60 18.84 7.98
C TYR A 126 4.55 17.90 6.78
N PRO A 127 5.67 17.25 6.42
CA PRO A 127 5.73 16.38 5.25
C PRO A 127 5.02 15.05 5.46
N LEU A 128 4.36 14.58 4.39
CA LEU A 128 3.90 13.23 4.22
C LEU A 128 4.92 12.43 3.42
N LYS A 129 5.32 11.28 3.95
CA LYS A 129 6.13 10.28 3.25
C LYS A 129 5.36 8.96 3.21
N ILE A 130 5.27 8.34 2.05
CA ILE A 130 4.60 7.05 1.92
C ILE A 130 5.54 5.94 1.47
N GLU A 131 5.20 4.71 1.86
CA GLU A 131 5.87 3.49 1.42
C GLU A 131 4.86 2.52 0.81
N ILE A 132 5.13 2.10 -0.42
CA ILE A 132 4.35 1.13 -1.18
C ILE A 132 5.17 -0.15 -1.31
N ARG A 133 4.81 -1.18 -0.53
CA ARG A 133 5.49 -2.48 -0.56
C ARG A 133 4.92 -3.35 -1.65
N THR A 134 5.78 -4.01 -2.43
CA THR A 134 5.32 -4.79 -3.57
C THR A 134 6.19 -6.00 -3.89
N LYS A 135 5.56 -7.03 -4.45
CA LYS A 135 6.17 -8.13 -5.21
C LYS A 135 5.84 -8.05 -6.71
N SER A 136 5.08 -7.05 -7.11
CA SER A 136 4.71 -6.83 -8.51
C SER A 136 5.93 -6.50 -9.38
N ALA A 137 5.81 -6.75 -10.67
CA ALA A 137 6.78 -6.37 -11.69
C ALA A 137 6.10 -5.54 -12.79
N ASN A 138 5.20 -4.64 -12.41
CA ASN A 138 4.47 -3.77 -13.33
C ASN A 138 5.34 -2.59 -13.77
N VAL A 139 6.22 -2.84 -14.74
CA VAL A 139 7.17 -1.84 -15.27
C VAL A 139 6.47 -0.65 -15.89
N LYS A 140 5.35 -0.89 -16.58
CA LYS A 140 4.61 0.18 -17.31
C LYS A 140 4.05 1.26 -16.39
N LEU A 141 3.81 0.92 -15.13
CA LEU A 141 3.32 1.90 -14.17
C LEU A 141 4.29 3.08 -14.01
N PHE A 142 5.60 2.80 -14.01
CA PHE A 142 6.64 3.82 -13.88
C PHE A 142 6.85 4.68 -15.14
N ASP A 143 6.09 4.47 -16.22
CA ASP A 143 6.05 5.39 -17.37
C ASP A 143 5.17 6.61 -17.08
N ASP A 144 4.17 6.44 -16.24
CA ASP A 144 3.13 7.44 -15.97
C ASP A 144 3.29 8.16 -14.62
N LEU A 145 4.13 7.62 -13.71
CA LEU A 145 4.35 8.17 -12.38
C LEU A 145 5.48 9.21 -12.37
N ILE A 146 5.45 10.09 -11.37
CA ILE A 146 6.44 11.15 -11.16
C ILE A 146 7.36 10.75 -10.01
N PRO A 147 8.69 10.63 -10.21
CA PRO A 147 9.62 10.36 -9.13
C PRO A 147 9.59 11.45 -8.05
N ASP A 148 9.37 11.06 -6.80
CA ASP A 148 9.43 11.97 -5.65
C ASP A 148 10.06 11.28 -4.44
N LYS A 149 10.92 12.00 -3.72
CA LYS A 149 11.65 11.52 -2.54
C LYS A 149 10.75 11.09 -1.36
N ASN A 150 9.50 11.51 -1.38
CA ASN A 150 8.52 11.17 -0.35
C ASN A 150 7.67 9.94 -0.71
N ILE A 151 7.89 9.35 -1.89
CA ILE A 151 7.21 8.14 -2.34
C ILE A 151 8.23 7.02 -2.51
N ILE A 152 8.16 6.03 -1.63
CA ILE A 152 9.10 4.91 -1.61
C ILE A 152 8.42 3.66 -2.17
N TYR A 153 8.98 3.10 -3.22
CA TYR A 153 8.60 1.79 -3.75
C TYR A 153 9.51 0.72 -3.16
N ALA A 154 9.00 -0.02 -2.17
CA ALA A 154 9.75 -1.03 -1.44
C ALA A 154 9.52 -2.42 -2.03
N PHE A 155 10.43 -2.86 -2.90
CA PHE A 155 10.34 -4.16 -3.54
C PHE A 155 10.77 -5.30 -2.63
N THR A 156 9.93 -6.34 -2.52
CA THR A 156 10.30 -7.59 -1.85
C THR A 156 11.09 -8.47 -2.83
N LEU A 157 12.37 -8.68 -2.54
CA LEU A 157 13.28 -9.48 -3.36
C LEU A 157 13.69 -10.74 -2.58
N SER A 158 12.77 -11.69 -2.47
CA SER A 158 13.07 -13.00 -1.87
C SER A 158 14.04 -13.80 -2.75
N PRO A 159 14.94 -14.61 -2.15
CA PRO A 159 15.80 -15.51 -2.92
C PRO A 159 14.99 -16.38 -3.88
N GLN A 160 15.55 -16.71 -5.04
CA GLN A 160 14.82 -17.41 -6.09
C GLN A 160 14.25 -18.77 -5.64
N GLN A 161 14.93 -19.45 -4.74
CA GLN A 161 14.45 -20.72 -4.18
C GLN A 161 13.18 -20.50 -3.36
N ILE A 162 13.16 -19.48 -2.51
CA ILE A 162 11.99 -19.09 -1.71
C ILE A 162 10.84 -18.65 -2.62
N THR A 163 11.13 -17.81 -3.63
CA THR A 163 10.11 -17.37 -4.59
C THR A 163 9.45 -18.57 -5.30
N LYS A 164 10.23 -19.54 -5.74
CA LYS A 164 9.69 -20.74 -6.43
C LYS A 164 8.90 -21.66 -5.51
N GLN A 165 9.31 -21.79 -4.27
CA GLN A 165 8.75 -22.78 -3.33
C GLN A 165 7.54 -22.22 -2.57
N TYR A 166 7.54 -20.94 -2.21
CA TYR A 166 6.57 -20.39 -1.25
C TYR A 166 5.78 -19.17 -1.75
N GLU A 167 6.17 -18.55 -2.88
CA GLU A 167 5.51 -17.35 -3.38
C GLU A 167 4.75 -17.65 -4.68
N HIS A 168 3.60 -18.30 -4.55
CA HIS A 168 2.79 -18.70 -5.70
C HIS A 168 2.12 -17.48 -6.36
N ASN A 169 1.95 -17.55 -7.68
CA ASN A 169 1.34 -16.52 -8.52
C ASN A 169 2.07 -15.16 -8.50
N THR A 170 3.30 -15.11 -7.97
CA THR A 170 4.11 -13.89 -7.98
C THR A 170 5.03 -13.83 -9.19
N PRO A 171 5.42 -12.63 -9.65
CA PRO A 171 6.52 -12.48 -10.60
C PRO A 171 7.81 -13.09 -10.06
N SER A 172 8.60 -13.69 -10.95
CA SER A 172 9.91 -14.24 -10.59
C SER A 172 10.86 -13.16 -10.05
N LEU A 173 11.86 -13.57 -9.28
CA LEU A 173 12.90 -12.65 -8.79
C LEU A 173 13.51 -11.83 -9.94
N LEU A 174 13.81 -12.46 -11.08
CA LEU A 174 14.39 -11.78 -12.24
C LEU A 174 13.46 -10.68 -12.79
N GLN A 175 12.14 -10.94 -12.86
CA GLN A 175 11.17 -9.94 -13.30
C GLN A 175 11.11 -8.75 -12.32
N ARG A 176 11.12 -9.02 -11.02
CA ARG A 176 11.14 -7.96 -9.99
C ARG A 176 12.42 -7.12 -10.08
N VAL A 177 13.59 -7.75 -10.21
CA VAL A 177 14.87 -7.05 -10.34
C VAL A 177 14.92 -6.19 -11.62
N ARG A 178 14.41 -6.69 -12.74
CA ARG A 178 14.27 -5.89 -13.95
C ARG A 178 13.36 -4.69 -13.75
N CYS A 179 12.23 -4.88 -13.07
CA CYS A 179 11.31 -3.79 -12.74
C CYS A 179 11.99 -2.71 -11.90
N VAL A 180 12.74 -3.10 -10.86
CA VAL A 180 13.56 -2.17 -10.05
C VAL A 180 14.56 -1.42 -10.93
N ALA A 181 15.32 -2.13 -11.78
CA ALA A 181 16.30 -1.50 -12.65
C ALA A 181 15.68 -0.49 -13.62
N ASP A 182 14.49 -0.79 -14.13
CA ASP A 182 13.77 0.13 -15.02
C ASP A 182 13.20 1.34 -14.26
N ALA A 183 12.66 1.15 -13.04
CA ALA A 183 12.22 2.23 -12.18
C ALA A 183 13.38 3.17 -11.84
N VAL A 184 14.54 2.63 -11.45
CA VAL A 184 15.76 3.43 -11.16
C VAL A 184 16.21 4.25 -12.38
N LYS A 185 16.18 3.68 -13.61
CA LYS A 185 16.51 4.44 -14.83
C LYS A 185 15.55 5.62 -15.08
N LYS A 186 14.33 5.54 -14.58
CA LYS A 186 13.32 6.59 -14.67
C LYS A 186 13.37 7.59 -13.49
N GLY A 187 14.29 7.40 -12.55
CA GLY A 187 14.54 8.32 -11.44
C GLY A 187 13.85 7.97 -10.11
N PHE A 188 13.20 6.79 -10.04
CA PHE A 188 12.58 6.29 -8.81
C PHE A 188 13.60 5.68 -7.86
#